data_2a9e136181052d25f31c43159edc9036
#
_entry.id   2a9e136181052d25f31c43159edc9036
#
_cell.length_a   1.000
_cell.length_b   1.000
_cell.length_c   1.000
_cell.angle_alpha   90.00
_cell.angle_beta   90.00
_cell.angle_gamma   90.00
#
_symmetry.space_group_name_H-M   'P 1'
#
loop_
_entity.id
_entity.type
_entity.pdbx_description
1 polymer ?
#
loop_
_entity_poly.entity_id
_entity_poly.type
_entity_poly.pdbx_seq_one_letter_code
_entity_poly.pdbx_strand_id
1 'polypeptide(L)'
;MAPPHLRLVGRDHDAGFADTGGAVLASVLRHSPDCIKVIEPGGTIAFMNANGLLAMQIDDFESIHGAEWTSLWPEEAREVVGGAVERGFSGEATRFEAACPTAKGEARWWDVSVSPVEGPDGRIERLVSVSRDITLHVERERRLAEHESQLAALNAAQAAEIEEKAEKLARTEIVMREVDHRVKNSLNLVASMLKMQSRRVDEAARQPLREAADRVALIARVHEALYGAASLSEVAMRDFLGGLSKGLMVSSAAPDVRLETEFCDRTLSGQEAVALGLILAELVGNALRHGLKGRRDGALRIVCEEAKDGRTKLSVGDSGAGFEEGFDLRLAEGLGSKVIQTYAAKIKGDVVTGRSPLGGAEVAVIF
;
A
#
# COMPACT_ATOMS: atom_id res chain seq x y z
N MET A 1 19.42 26.25 -17.80
CA MET A 1 19.25 26.48 -19.25
C MET A 1 18.62 27.86 -19.37
N ALA A 2 19.32 28.82 -19.95
CA ALA A 2 18.83 30.21 -20.11
C ALA A 2 17.76 30.27 -21.20
N PRO A 3 16.74 31.14 -21.07
CA PRO A 3 15.71 31.29 -22.10
C PRO A 3 16.28 32.03 -23.35
N PRO A 4 15.68 31.75 -24.53
CA PRO A 4 16.17 32.27 -25.78
C PRO A 4 15.97 33.78 -25.87
N HIS A 5 17.04 34.50 -26.25
CA HIS A 5 17.07 35.94 -26.48
C HIS A 5 16.04 36.37 -27.51
N LEU A 6 15.18 37.31 -27.14
CA LEU A 6 14.41 38.12 -28.09
C LEU A 6 15.41 38.91 -28.97
N ARG A 7 15.50 38.52 -30.23
CA ARG A 7 16.15 39.37 -31.24
C ARG A 7 15.27 40.61 -31.48
N LEU A 8 15.81 41.78 -31.20
CA LEU A 8 15.26 43.04 -31.64
C LEU A 8 15.10 42.98 -33.17
N VAL A 9 13.88 43.05 -33.66
CA VAL A 9 13.55 43.18 -35.07
C VAL A 9 13.96 44.62 -35.49
N GLY A 10 14.68 44.68 -36.58
CA GLY A 10 15.38 45.90 -37.01
C GLY A 10 14.49 47.10 -37.29
N ARG A 11 15.14 48.25 -37.30
CA ARG A 11 14.67 49.63 -37.44
C ARG A 11 13.86 49.98 -38.71
N ASP A 12 13.51 49.04 -39.58
CA ASP A 12 12.89 49.33 -40.90
C ASP A 12 11.35 49.23 -40.93
N HIS A 13 10.68 48.90 -39.80
CA HIS A 13 9.22 48.84 -39.73
C HIS A 13 8.51 50.13 -39.24
N ASP A 14 9.25 51.17 -38.82
CA ASP A 14 8.64 52.36 -38.23
C ASP A 14 8.00 53.32 -39.25
N ALA A 15 8.31 53.22 -40.53
CA ALA A 15 7.81 54.16 -41.55
C ALA A 15 6.31 54.01 -41.92
N GLY A 16 5.72 52.86 -41.62
CA GLY A 16 4.28 52.60 -41.94
C GLY A 16 3.31 52.91 -40.78
N PHE A 17 3.84 53.14 -39.55
CA PHE A 17 3.02 53.39 -38.37
C PHE A 17 2.69 54.87 -38.13
N ALA A 18 3.38 55.80 -38.78
CA ALA A 18 3.27 57.23 -38.47
C ALA A 18 1.89 57.85 -38.84
N ASP A 19 1.19 57.33 -39.85
CA ASP A 19 -0.09 57.89 -40.33
C ASP A 19 -1.35 57.26 -39.72
N THR A 20 -1.21 56.06 -39.07
CA THR A 20 -2.30 55.40 -38.37
C THR A 20 -2.04 55.29 -36.87
N GLY A 21 -0.91 55.74 -36.38
CA GLY A 21 -0.36 55.49 -35.04
C GLY A 21 -1.28 55.89 -33.88
N GLY A 22 -1.95 57.02 -33.99
CA GLY A 22 -2.83 57.52 -32.92
C GLY A 22 -4.06 56.64 -32.67
N ALA A 23 -4.71 56.17 -33.74
CA ALA A 23 -5.90 55.31 -33.61
C ALA A 23 -5.55 53.89 -33.11
N VAL A 24 -4.43 53.35 -33.58
CA VAL A 24 -3.92 52.04 -33.12
C VAL A 24 -3.51 52.12 -31.65
N LEU A 25 -2.76 53.13 -31.25
CA LEU A 25 -2.35 53.33 -29.85
C LEU A 25 -3.57 53.50 -28.93
N ALA A 26 -4.55 54.29 -29.31
CA ALA A 26 -5.79 54.48 -28.58
C ALA A 26 -6.59 53.15 -28.44
N SER A 27 -6.54 52.32 -29.48
CA SER A 27 -7.16 50.98 -29.43
C SER A 27 -6.42 50.05 -28.49
N VAL A 28 -5.10 49.99 -28.54
CA VAL A 28 -4.27 49.17 -27.63
C VAL A 28 -4.50 49.57 -26.17
N LEU A 29 -4.47 50.88 -25.88
CA LEU A 29 -4.71 51.39 -24.54
C LEU A 29 -6.11 51.06 -24.01
N ARG A 30 -7.14 51.12 -24.86
CA ARG A 30 -8.53 50.79 -24.48
C ARG A 30 -8.76 49.30 -24.23
N HIS A 31 -8.10 48.44 -24.97
CA HIS A 31 -8.38 46.99 -24.91
C HIS A 31 -7.35 46.22 -24.11
N SER A 32 -6.26 46.87 -23.64
CA SER A 32 -5.30 46.21 -22.76
C SER A 32 -5.96 45.80 -21.43
N PRO A 33 -5.84 44.57 -21.00
CA PRO A 33 -6.35 44.13 -19.68
C PRO A 33 -5.53 44.71 -18.53
N ASP A 34 -4.31 45.17 -18.81
CA ASP A 34 -3.40 45.73 -17.82
C ASP A 34 -3.72 47.18 -17.52
N CYS A 35 -3.38 47.65 -16.33
CA CYS A 35 -3.47 49.03 -15.94
C CYS A 35 -2.27 49.80 -16.51
N ILE A 36 -2.51 50.69 -17.48
CA ILE A 36 -1.48 51.50 -18.15
C ILE A 36 -1.59 52.95 -17.67
N LYS A 37 -0.45 53.45 -17.19
CA LYS A 37 -0.34 54.85 -16.72
C LYS A 37 0.75 55.57 -17.46
N VAL A 38 0.57 56.88 -17.65
CA VAL A 38 1.62 57.78 -18.09
C VAL A 38 1.98 58.70 -16.91
N ILE A 39 3.28 58.78 -16.61
CA ILE A 39 3.82 59.54 -15.48
C ILE A 39 4.71 60.64 -16.04
N GLU A 40 4.46 61.88 -15.60
CA GLU A 40 5.20 63.06 -15.99
C GLU A 40 6.46 63.25 -15.13
N PRO A 41 7.41 64.14 -15.61
CA PRO A 41 8.51 64.61 -14.79
C PRO A 41 8.01 65.13 -13.44
N GLY A 42 8.59 64.62 -12.35
CA GLY A 42 8.10 64.89 -11.00
C GLY A 42 7.22 63.75 -10.41
N GLY A 43 6.99 62.65 -11.18
CA GLY A 43 6.33 61.46 -10.65
C GLY A 43 4.80 61.52 -10.61
N THR A 44 4.18 62.53 -11.27
CA THR A 44 2.73 62.74 -11.27
C THR A 44 2.03 61.95 -12.37
N ILE A 45 0.80 61.53 -12.11
CA ILE A 45 -0.01 60.74 -13.07
C ILE A 45 -0.72 61.69 -14.05
N ALA A 46 -0.36 61.58 -15.35
CA ALA A 46 -0.99 62.35 -16.42
C ALA A 46 -2.13 61.57 -17.14
N PHE A 47 -2.08 60.24 -17.09
CA PHE A 47 -3.07 59.40 -17.77
C PHE A 47 -3.17 58.04 -17.09
N MET A 48 -4.36 57.47 -17.11
CA MET A 48 -4.61 56.05 -16.83
C MET A 48 -5.68 55.52 -17.81
N ASN A 49 -5.46 54.33 -18.37
CA ASN A 49 -6.45 53.73 -19.27
C ASN A 49 -7.72 53.25 -18.50
N ALA A 50 -8.82 53.05 -19.23
CA ALA A 50 -10.11 52.69 -18.63
C ALA A 50 -10.05 51.39 -17.82
N ASN A 51 -9.31 50.39 -18.30
CA ASN A 51 -9.13 49.13 -17.56
C ASN A 51 -8.29 49.31 -16.29
N GLY A 52 -7.34 50.23 -16.28
CA GLY A 52 -6.59 50.62 -15.09
C GLY A 52 -7.49 51.25 -14.02
N LEU A 53 -8.38 52.17 -14.42
CA LEU A 53 -9.37 52.77 -13.50
C LEU A 53 -10.29 51.67 -12.91
N LEU A 54 -10.77 50.76 -13.76
CA LEU A 54 -11.62 49.67 -13.34
C LEU A 54 -10.91 48.68 -12.38
N ALA A 55 -9.70 48.27 -12.72
CA ALA A 55 -8.90 47.35 -11.92
C ALA A 55 -8.49 47.93 -10.56
N MET A 56 -8.22 49.27 -10.53
CA MET A 56 -7.93 49.97 -9.28
C MET A 56 -9.20 50.45 -8.57
N GLN A 57 -10.39 50.22 -9.13
CA GLN A 57 -11.70 50.64 -8.58
C GLN A 57 -11.77 52.15 -8.37
N ILE A 58 -11.19 52.93 -9.29
CA ILE A 58 -11.22 54.40 -9.31
C ILE A 58 -12.40 54.82 -10.17
N ASP A 59 -13.36 55.52 -9.58
CA ASP A 59 -14.62 55.92 -10.23
C ASP A 59 -14.43 57.10 -11.17
N ASP A 60 -13.47 58.02 -10.86
CA ASP A 60 -13.17 59.22 -11.66
C ASP A 60 -11.65 59.47 -11.74
N PHE A 61 -11.13 59.60 -12.95
CA PHE A 61 -9.71 59.87 -13.19
C PHE A 61 -9.28 61.20 -12.60
N GLU A 62 -10.13 62.22 -12.60
CA GLU A 62 -9.83 63.53 -12.06
C GLU A 62 -9.40 63.48 -10.59
N SER A 63 -9.85 62.51 -9.85
CA SER A 63 -9.48 62.30 -8.43
C SER A 63 -8.01 61.93 -8.22
N ILE A 64 -7.35 61.43 -9.26
CA ILE A 64 -5.93 61.02 -9.22
C ILE A 64 -5.04 61.77 -10.25
N HIS A 65 -5.65 62.55 -11.12
CA HIS A 65 -4.91 63.33 -12.09
C HIS A 65 -3.97 64.38 -11.39
N GLY A 66 -2.70 64.34 -11.77
CA GLY A 66 -1.68 65.17 -11.13
C GLY A 66 -1.25 64.68 -9.72
N ALA A 67 -1.85 63.62 -9.20
CA ALA A 67 -1.36 63.06 -7.94
C ALA A 67 0.01 62.40 -8.14
N GLU A 68 0.84 62.45 -7.13
CA GLU A 68 2.11 61.73 -7.12
C GLU A 68 1.86 60.21 -7.10
N TRP A 69 2.43 59.48 -8.07
CA TRP A 69 2.16 58.06 -8.21
C TRP A 69 2.57 57.22 -6.99
N THR A 70 3.69 57.57 -6.35
CA THR A 70 4.18 56.94 -5.11
C THR A 70 3.18 57.08 -3.96
N SER A 71 2.40 58.16 -3.91
CA SER A 71 1.42 58.39 -2.86
C SER A 71 0.22 57.43 -2.89
N LEU A 72 -0.05 56.80 -4.04
CA LEU A 72 -1.12 55.82 -4.20
C LEU A 72 -0.71 54.43 -3.68
N TRP A 73 0.56 54.26 -3.34
CA TRP A 73 1.09 52.98 -2.84
C TRP A 73 1.18 52.97 -1.32
N PRO A 74 1.01 51.80 -0.68
CA PRO A 74 1.25 51.65 0.75
C PRO A 74 2.71 51.97 1.10
N GLU A 75 2.96 52.40 2.33
CA GLU A 75 4.25 52.89 2.79
C GLU A 75 5.41 51.95 2.48
N GLU A 76 5.16 50.63 2.65
CA GLU A 76 6.14 49.57 2.43
C GLU A 76 6.59 49.46 0.95
N ALA A 77 5.76 49.88 0.00
CA ALA A 77 6.06 49.80 -1.42
C ALA A 77 6.62 51.14 -2.01
N ARG A 78 6.50 52.25 -1.29
CA ARG A 78 6.86 53.58 -1.82
C ARG A 78 8.31 53.70 -2.21
N GLU A 79 9.23 53.11 -1.47
CA GLU A 79 10.66 53.11 -1.78
C GLU A 79 10.95 52.43 -3.13
N VAL A 80 10.35 51.24 -3.36
CA VAL A 80 10.52 50.50 -4.61
C VAL A 80 9.94 51.24 -5.78
N VAL A 81 8.74 51.82 -5.61
CA VAL A 81 8.06 52.60 -6.65
C VAL A 81 8.81 53.92 -6.96
N GLY A 82 9.26 54.63 -5.93
CA GLY A 82 10.06 55.86 -6.10
C GLY A 82 11.37 55.57 -6.83
N GLY A 83 12.07 54.50 -6.44
CA GLY A 83 13.29 54.11 -7.15
C GLY A 83 13.05 53.68 -8.60
N ALA A 84 11.87 53.10 -8.91
CA ALA A 84 11.51 52.80 -10.29
C ALA A 84 11.24 54.06 -11.13
N VAL A 85 10.62 55.06 -10.53
CA VAL A 85 10.43 56.40 -11.19
C VAL A 85 11.76 57.06 -11.45
N GLU A 86 12.66 57.13 -10.45
CA GLU A 86 13.99 57.76 -10.59
C GLU A 86 14.83 57.10 -11.69
N ARG A 87 14.91 55.75 -11.68
CA ARG A 87 15.62 54.99 -12.71
C ARG A 87 14.98 55.18 -14.08
N GLY A 88 13.65 55.16 -14.15
CA GLY A 88 12.93 55.41 -15.40
C GLY A 88 13.31 56.76 -16.03
N PHE A 89 13.36 57.85 -15.28
CA PHE A 89 13.80 59.15 -15.77
C PHE A 89 15.30 59.25 -16.05
N SER A 90 16.08 58.32 -15.54
CA SER A 90 17.50 58.12 -15.93
C SER A 90 17.66 57.28 -17.21
N GLY A 91 16.58 56.83 -17.85
CA GLY A 91 16.60 56.05 -19.08
C GLY A 91 16.60 54.55 -18.88
N GLU A 92 16.45 54.04 -17.64
CA GLU A 92 16.46 52.63 -17.32
C GLU A 92 15.04 52.09 -17.17
N ALA A 93 14.66 51.04 -17.93
CA ALA A 93 13.41 50.32 -17.72
C ALA A 93 13.51 49.40 -16.48
N THR A 94 12.47 49.39 -15.64
CA THR A 94 12.44 48.64 -14.40
C THR A 94 11.21 47.75 -14.30
N ARG A 95 11.27 46.70 -13.50
CA ARG A 95 10.12 45.83 -13.18
C ARG A 95 10.19 45.42 -11.73
N PHE A 96 9.04 45.39 -11.07
CA PHE A 96 8.90 44.97 -9.68
C PHE A 96 7.52 44.38 -9.41
N GLU A 97 7.40 43.58 -8.37
CA GLU A 97 6.13 43.10 -7.85
C GLU A 97 5.85 43.72 -6.49
N ALA A 98 4.64 44.21 -6.27
CA ALA A 98 4.26 44.80 -4.99
C ALA A 98 2.77 44.73 -4.73
N ALA A 99 2.42 44.65 -3.45
CA ALA A 99 1.04 44.74 -3.01
C ALA A 99 0.60 46.21 -3.01
N CYS A 100 -0.53 46.47 -3.66
CA CYS A 100 -1.22 47.76 -3.58
C CYS A 100 -2.72 47.52 -3.57
N PRO A 101 -3.44 47.88 -2.51
CA PRO A 101 -4.88 47.76 -2.49
C PRO A 101 -5.53 48.70 -3.51
N THR A 102 -6.72 48.32 -3.97
CA THR A 102 -7.54 49.22 -4.80
C THR A 102 -7.99 50.45 -4.02
N ALA A 103 -8.51 51.47 -4.69
CA ALA A 103 -9.06 52.66 -4.05
C ALA A 103 -10.20 52.37 -3.05
N LYS A 104 -10.88 51.20 -3.22
CA LYS A 104 -11.95 50.75 -2.29
C LYS A 104 -11.43 49.74 -1.23
N GLY A 105 -10.10 49.56 -1.15
CA GLY A 105 -9.43 48.75 -0.09
C GLY A 105 -9.33 47.27 -0.36
N GLU A 106 -9.63 46.78 -1.59
CA GLU A 106 -9.43 45.39 -1.96
C GLU A 106 -7.95 45.10 -2.14
N ALA A 107 -7.42 44.10 -1.45
CA ALA A 107 -6.03 43.69 -1.55
C ALA A 107 -5.68 43.16 -2.97
N ARG A 108 -4.65 43.72 -3.58
CA ARG A 108 -4.17 43.34 -4.90
C ARG A 108 -2.65 43.21 -4.92
N TRP A 109 -2.15 42.35 -5.77
CA TRP A 109 -0.76 42.20 -6.12
C TRP A 109 -0.54 42.59 -7.56
N TRP A 110 0.48 43.41 -7.79
CA TRP A 110 0.76 43.98 -9.10
C TRP A 110 2.15 43.62 -9.56
N ASP A 111 2.28 43.14 -10.79
CA ASP A 111 3.52 43.05 -11.53
C ASP A 111 3.61 44.32 -12.37
N VAL A 112 4.58 45.18 -12.06
CA VAL A 112 4.68 46.52 -12.59
C VAL A 112 5.94 46.67 -13.42
N SER A 113 5.80 47.05 -14.69
CA SER A 113 6.89 47.45 -15.56
C SER A 113 6.84 48.95 -15.79
N VAL A 114 7.96 49.61 -15.60
CA VAL A 114 8.12 51.09 -15.85
C VAL A 114 9.14 51.26 -16.97
N SER A 115 8.74 51.96 -18.04
CA SER A 115 9.58 52.19 -19.21
C SER A 115 9.67 53.66 -19.54
N PRO A 116 10.88 54.17 -19.86
CA PRO A 116 11.06 55.55 -20.29
C PRO A 116 10.47 55.79 -21.69
N VAL A 117 9.94 56.98 -21.90
CA VAL A 117 9.50 57.49 -23.21
C VAL A 117 10.38 58.69 -23.59
N GLU A 118 11.14 58.52 -24.67
CA GLU A 118 12.02 59.49 -25.19
C GLU A 118 11.27 60.57 -26.06
N GLY A 119 11.53 61.83 -25.88
CA GLY A 119 11.08 62.85 -26.77
C GLY A 119 11.95 63.00 -28.02
N PRO A 120 11.57 63.94 -28.96
CA PRO A 120 12.31 64.16 -30.21
C PRO A 120 13.76 64.62 -30.03
N ASP A 121 14.09 65.18 -28.87
CA ASP A 121 15.43 65.62 -28.49
C ASP A 121 16.28 64.58 -27.78
N GLY A 122 15.77 63.33 -27.65
CA GLY A 122 16.47 62.25 -26.99
C GLY A 122 16.43 62.34 -25.45
N ARG A 123 15.66 63.23 -24.88
CA ARG A 123 15.45 63.34 -23.44
C ARG A 123 14.23 62.49 -23.03
N ILE A 124 14.27 61.96 -21.83
CA ILE A 124 13.11 61.24 -21.29
C ILE A 124 12.04 62.27 -20.90
N GLU A 125 10.94 62.27 -21.63
CA GLU A 125 9.82 63.16 -21.41
C GLU A 125 8.80 62.61 -20.41
N ARG A 126 8.57 61.30 -20.45
CA ARG A 126 7.54 60.68 -19.65
C ARG A 126 7.97 59.22 -19.32
N LEU A 127 7.23 58.60 -18.38
CA LEU A 127 7.30 57.16 -18.17
C LEU A 127 5.96 56.51 -18.50
N VAL A 128 6.00 55.30 -19.04
CA VAL A 128 4.83 54.40 -19.14
C VAL A 128 4.97 53.32 -18.10
N SER A 129 3.99 53.24 -17.21
CA SER A 129 3.86 52.11 -16.27
C SER A 129 2.77 51.18 -16.75
N VAL A 130 3.10 49.90 -16.87
CA VAL A 130 2.13 48.79 -17.11
C VAL A 130 2.08 47.93 -15.86
N SER A 131 0.90 47.90 -15.24
CA SER A 131 0.67 47.12 -14.01
C SER A 131 -0.33 46.01 -14.31
N ARG A 132 0.10 44.76 -14.13
CA ARG A 132 -0.72 43.58 -14.29
C ARG A 132 -1.16 43.07 -12.93
N ASP A 133 -2.44 42.77 -12.77
CA ASP A 133 -2.97 42.12 -11.57
C ASP A 133 -2.51 40.66 -11.54
N ILE A 134 -1.70 40.29 -10.56
CA ILE A 134 -1.19 38.95 -10.31
C ILE A 134 -1.72 38.36 -9.01
N THR A 135 -2.76 38.96 -8.43
CA THR A 135 -3.34 38.54 -7.13
C THR A 135 -3.66 37.06 -7.11
N LEU A 136 -4.36 36.59 -8.15
CA LEU A 136 -4.73 35.16 -8.23
C LEU A 136 -3.51 34.24 -8.32
N HIS A 137 -2.44 34.67 -8.97
CA HIS A 137 -1.20 33.90 -9.08
C HIS A 137 -0.53 33.78 -7.72
N VAL A 138 -0.33 34.87 -7.02
CA VAL A 138 0.28 34.91 -5.67
C VAL A 138 -0.55 34.08 -4.66
N GLU A 139 -1.87 34.17 -4.71
CA GLU A 139 -2.74 33.37 -3.85
C GLU A 139 -2.65 31.88 -4.14
N ARG A 140 -2.52 31.49 -5.41
CA ARG A 140 -2.34 30.09 -5.79
C ARG A 140 -1.00 29.54 -5.30
N GLU A 141 0.07 30.30 -5.48
CA GLU A 141 1.39 29.89 -5.00
C GLU A 141 1.43 29.72 -3.48
N ARG A 142 0.82 30.64 -2.74
CA ARG A 142 0.71 30.52 -1.28
C ARG A 142 -0.05 29.25 -0.87
N ARG A 143 -1.19 28.97 -1.50
CA ARG A 143 -1.96 27.75 -1.21
C ARG A 143 -1.19 26.48 -1.54
N LEU A 144 -0.46 26.47 -2.65
CA LEU A 144 0.39 25.33 -3.01
C LEU A 144 1.47 25.08 -1.95
N ALA A 145 2.17 26.12 -1.54
CA ALA A 145 3.21 26.01 -0.51
C ALA A 145 2.64 25.54 0.84
N GLU A 146 1.44 26.00 1.23
CA GLU A 146 0.75 25.54 2.42
C GLU A 146 0.38 24.05 2.32
N HIS A 147 -0.19 23.61 1.18
CA HIS A 147 -0.53 22.21 0.96
C HIS A 147 0.70 21.30 0.94
N GLU A 148 1.79 21.74 0.30
CA GLU A 148 3.05 20.98 0.29
C GLU A 148 3.60 20.79 1.70
N SER A 149 3.57 21.84 2.52
CA SER A 149 3.98 21.76 3.93
C SER A 149 3.10 20.78 4.73
N GLN A 150 1.77 20.83 4.54
CA GLN A 150 0.85 19.92 5.21
C GLN A 150 1.06 18.47 4.79
N LEU A 151 1.25 18.23 3.48
CA LEU A 151 1.54 16.88 2.95
C LEU A 151 2.85 16.34 3.49
N ALA A 152 3.90 17.16 3.57
CA ALA A 152 5.18 16.75 4.13
C ALA A 152 5.05 16.33 5.61
N ALA A 153 4.31 17.10 6.41
CA ALA A 153 4.05 16.78 7.80
C ALA A 153 3.24 15.48 7.96
N LEU A 154 2.20 15.29 7.14
CA LEU A 154 1.39 14.07 7.15
C LEU A 154 2.20 12.82 6.76
N ASN A 155 3.01 12.93 5.71
CA ASN A 155 3.88 11.84 5.27
C ASN A 155 4.90 11.44 6.33
N ALA A 156 5.48 12.42 7.04
CA ALA A 156 6.41 12.15 8.14
C ALA A 156 5.72 11.41 9.30
N ALA A 157 4.49 11.82 9.66
CA ALA A 157 3.71 11.14 10.69
C ALA A 157 3.33 9.71 10.30
N GLN A 158 2.91 9.48 9.05
CA GLN A 158 2.60 8.14 8.55
C GLN A 158 3.84 7.23 8.51
N ALA A 159 4.99 7.75 8.11
CA ALA A 159 6.25 6.99 8.11
C ALA A 159 6.61 6.52 9.52
N ALA A 160 6.50 7.39 10.52
CA ALA A 160 6.75 7.03 11.92
C ALA A 160 5.76 5.95 12.44
N GLU A 161 4.48 6.05 12.08
CA GLU A 161 3.48 5.04 12.45
C GLU A 161 3.76 3.67 11.81
N ILE A 162 4.16 3.67 10.53
CA ILE A 162 4.53 2.43 9.81
C ILE A 162 5.74 1.77 10.48
N GLU A 163 6.76 2.54 10.83
CA GLU A 163 7.95 2.04 11.50
C GLU A 163 7.62 1.43 12.88
N GLU A 164 6.80 2.10 13.69
CA GLU A 164 6.34 1.56 14.97
C GLU A 164 5.56 0.24 14.82
N LYS A 165 4.67 0.17 13.81
CA LYS A 165 3.92 -1.06 13.51
C LYS A 165 4.83 -2.18 13.03
N ALA A 166 5.82 -1.87 12.20
CA ALA A 166 6.79 -2.85 11.71
C ALA A 166 7.63 -3.45 12.87
N GLU A 167 8.08 -2.62 13.81
CA GLU A 167 8.79 -3.09 15.01
C GLU A 167 7.92 -3.98 15.89
N LYS A 168 6.65 -3.60 16.10
CA LYS A 168 5.70 -4.42 16.88
C LYS A 168 5.45 -5.77 16.22
N LEU A 169 5.27 -5.81 14.89
CA LEU A 169 5.11 -7.05 14.14
C LEU A 169 6.35 -7.94 14.28
N ALA A 170 7.54 -7.40 14.05
CA ALA A 170 8.79 -8.15 14.19
C ALA A 170 8.96 -8.74 15.60
N ARG A 171 8.65 -7.97 16.64
CA ARG A 171 8.70 -8.45 18.03
C ARG A 171 7.68 -9.57 18.26
N THR A 172 6.46 -9.44 17.72
CA THR A 172 5.42 -10.45 17.87
C THR A 172 5.83 -11.76 17.18
N GLU A 173 6.43 -11.70 16.00
CA GLU A 173 6.94 -12.86 15.28
C GLU A 173 8.03 -13.62 16.06
N ILE A 174 8.94 -12.88 16.71
CA ILE A 174 9.98 -13.51 17.55
C ILE A 174 9.33 -14.25 18.73
N VAL A 175 8.38 -13.60 19.40
CA VAL A 175 7.69 -14.22 20.55
C VAL A 175 6.89 -15.45 20.11
N MET A 176 6.17 -15.38 18.98
CA MET A 176 5.42 -16.52 18.46
C MET A 176 6.35 -17.70 18.16
N ARG A 177 7.49 -17.44 17.51
CA ARG A 177 8.47 -18.47 17.20
C ARG A 177 9.05 -19.15 18.47
N GLU A 178 9.31 -18.37 19.51
CA GLU A 178 9.76 -18.91 20.83
C GLU A 178 8.65 -19.76 21.48
N VAL A 179 7.39 -19.30 21.44
CA VAL A 179 6.24 -20.09 21.96
C VAL A 179 6.13 -21.42 21.23
N ASP A 180 6.25 -21.43 19.90
CA ASP A 180 6.20 -22.64 19.10
C ASP A 180 7.30 -23.64 19.47
N HIS A 181 8.53 -23.15 19.63
CA HIS A 181 9.64 -24.00 20.09
C HIS A 181 9.38 -24.59 21.48
N ARG A 182 8.82 -23.80 22.40
CA ARG A 182 8.50 -24.27 23.74
C ARG A 182 7.36 -25.29 23.76
N VAL A 183 6.32 -25.09 22.96
CA VAL A 183 5.20 -26.05 22.83
C VAL A 183 5.74 -27.38 22.28
N LYS A 184 6.53 -27.37 21.21
CA LYS A 184 7.18 -28.56 20.66
C LYS A 184 8.02 -29.29 21.70
N ASN A 185 8.88 -28.56 22.43
CA ASN A 185 9.73 -29.15 23.48
C ASN A 185 8.90 -29.78 24.60
N SER A 186 7.83 -29.12 25.04
CA SER A 186 6.94 -29.63 26.07
C SER A 186 6.21 -30.91 25.63
N LEU A 187 5.70 -30.92 24.38
CA LEU A 187 5.05 -32.12 23.81
C LEU A 187 6.03 -33.29 23.70
N ASN A 188 7.26 -33.06 23.23
CA ASN A 188 8.28 -34.11 23.14
C ASN A 188 8.69 -34.64 24.52
N LEU A 189 8.77 -33.77 25.54
CA LEU A 189 9.02 -34.19 26.92
C LEU A 189 7.90 -35.07 27.44
N VAL A 190 6.63 -34.72 27.25
CA VAL A 190 5.47 -35.49 27.65
C VAL A 190 5.47 -36.86 26.94
N ALA A 191 5.73 -36.89 25.63
CA ALA A 191 5.84 -38.14 24.88
C ALA A 191 6.94 -39.07 25.45
N SER A 192 8.10 -38.49 25.78
CA SER A 192 9.23 -39.20 26.37
C SER A 192 8.89 -39.75 27.76
N MET A 193 8.20 -39.00 28.61
CA MET A 193 7.74 -39.41 29.92
C MET A 193 6.75 -40.59 29.83
N LEU A 194 5.78 -40.51 28.92
CA LEU A 194 4.83 -41.60 28.66
C LEU A 194 5.54 -42.88 28.18
N LYS A 195 6.52 -42.77 27.29
CA LYS A 195 7.36 -43.87 26.84
C LYS A 195 8.17 -44.47 27.99
N MET A 196 8.70 -43.68 28.90
CA MET A 196 9.42 -44.12 30.07
C MET A 196 8.49 -44.84 31.04
N GLN A 197 7.31 -44.32 31.31
CA GLN A 197 6.30 -44.94 32.16
C GLN A 197 5.80 -46.30 31.58
N SER A 198 5.60 -46.39 30.25
CA SER A 198 5.18 -47.60 29.60
C SER A 198 6.13 -48.79 29.81
N ARG A 199 7.42 -48.55 30.14
CA ARG A 199 8.42 -49.57 30.45
C ARG A 199 8.30 -50.11 31.89
N ARG A 200 7.60 -49.38 32.76
CA ARG A 200 7.54 -49.67 34.21
C ARG A 200 6.20 -50.24 34.66
N VAL A 201 5.23 -50.36 33.77
CA VAL A 201 3.88 -50.90 34.05
C VAL A 201 3.69 -52.28 33.50
N ASP A 202 2.63 -52.93 33.96
CA ASP A 202 2.21 -54.28 33.50
C ASP A 202 1.88 -54.25 32.01
N GLU A 203 1.87 -55.46 31.40
CA GLU A 203 1.63 -55.63 29.96
C GLU A 203 0.32 -54.99 29.51
N ALA A 204 -0.74 -55.10 30.32
CA ALA A 204 -2.08 -54.58 30.02
C ALA A 204 -2.09 -53.02 29.90
N ALA A 205 -1.31 -52.32 30.72
CA ALA A 205 -1.20 -50.84 30.71
C ALA A 205 -0.12 -50.33 29.77
N ARG A 206 0.82 -51.19 29.33
CA ARG A 206 1.97 -50.81 28.49
C ARG A 206 1.56 -50.31 27.11
N GLN A 207 0.69 -51.05 26.44
CA GLN A 207 0.24 -50.72 25.10
C GLN A 207 -0.55 -49.39 25.03
N PRO A 208 -1.55 -49.12 25.89
CA PRO A 208 -2.24 -47.83 25.96
C PRO A 208 -1.30 -46.63 26.19
N LEU A 209 -0.29 -46.77 27.05
CA LEU A 209 0.68 -45.70 27.32
C LEU A 209 1.60 -45.42 26.12
N ARG A 210 2.01 -46.45 25.36
CA ARG A 210 2.78 -46.29 24.14
C ARG A 210 1.96 -45.58 23.08
N GLU A 211 0.72 -45.95 22.87
CA GLU A 211 -0.20 -45.31 21.95
C GLU A 211 -0.43 -43.82 22.30
N ALA A 212 -0.59 -43.53 23.59
CA ALA A 212 -0.68 -42.14 24.04
C ALA A 212 0.60 -41.35 23.76
N ALA A 213 1.78 -41.92 24.00
CA ALA A 213 3.07 -41.32 23.71
C ALA A 213 3.26 -41.02 22.22
N ASP A 214 2.90 -41.97 21.36
CA ASP A 214 3.01 -41.82 19.92
C ASP A 214 2.07 -40.74 19.39
N ARG A 215 0.88 -40.55 19.97
CA ARG A 215 -0.04 -39.44 19.65
C ARG A 215 0.46 -38.12 20.07
N VAL A 216 1.02 -37.96 21.28
CA VAL A 216 1.63 -36.69 21.70
C VAL A 216 2.78 -36.31 20.75
N ALA A 217 3.61 -37.28 20.38
CA ALA A 217 4.68 -37.06 19.41
C ALA A 217 4.13 -36.67 18.02
N LEU A 218 2.98 -37.20 17.62
CA LEU A 218 2.30 -36.86 16.39
C LEU A 218 1.76 -35.45 16.41
N ILE A 219 1.11 -35.00 17.52
CA ILE A 219 0.66 -33.64 17.70
C ILE A 219 1.84 -32.67 17.58
N ALA A 220 2.98 -33.01 18.19
CA ALA A 220 4.18 -32.21 18.09
C ALA A 220 4.67 -32.00 16.64
N ARG A 221 4.58 -33.03 15.80
CA ARG A 221 4.93 -32.97 14.38
C ARG A 221 3.96 -32.13 13.54
N VAL A 222 2.66 -32.35 13.78
CA VAL A 222 1.64 -31.52 13.10
C VAL A 222 1.82 -30.05 13.45
N HIS A 223 2.10 -29.77 14.73
CA HIS A 223 2.40 -28.43 15.20
C HIS A 223 3.66 -27.86 14.51
N GLU A 224 4.75 -28.62 14.43
CA GLU A 224 5.99 -28.20 13.74
C GLU A 224 5.77 -27.92 12.24
N ALA A 225 5.01 -28.78 11.56
CA ALA A 225 4.72 -28.61 10.14
C ALA A 225 3.87 -27.37 9.85
N LEU A 226 3.00 -26.97 10.78
CA LEU A 226 2.14 -25.80 10.66
C LEU A 226 2.89 -24.49 10.96
N TYR A 227 3.64 -24.46 12.05
CA TYR A 227 4.30 -23.22 12.52
C TYR A 227 5.68 -23.02 11.91
N GLY A 228 6.22 -24.00 11.18
CA GLY A 228 7.40 -23.87 10.33
C GLY A 228 7.13 -23.16 8.98
N ALA A 229 5.87 -22.98 8.60
CA ALA A 229 5.48 -22.22 7.41
C ALA A 229 5.35 -20.73 7.71
N ALA A 230 5.73 -19.88 6.77
CA ALA A 230 5.85 -18.44 6.93
C ALA A 230 4.54 -17.66 7.19
N SER A 231 3.38 -18.33 7.15
CA SER A 231 2.06 -17.71 7.40
C SER A 231 1.09 -18.69 8.03
N LEU A 232 0.54 -18.32 9.19
CA LEU A 232 -0.49 -19.09 9.91
C LEU A 232 -1.91 -18.94 9.33
N SER A 233 -2.12 -17.95 8.48
CA SER A 233 -3.46 -17.64 7.94
C SER A 233 -3.81 -18.48 6.71
N GLU A 234 -2.82 -18.94 5.96
CA GLU A 234 -3.01 -19.66 4.70
C GLU A 234 -1.93 -20.72 4.52
N VAL A 235 -2.32 -21.99 4.62
CA VAL A 235 -1.42 -23.15 4.48
C VAL A 235 -1.70 -23.84 3.16
N ALA A 236 -0.71 -23.93 2.27
CA ALA A 236 -0.83 -24.71 1.04
C ALA A 236 -0.98 -26.18 1.36
N MET A 237 -2.13 -26.78 1.03
CA MET A 237 -2.47 -28.17 1.35
C MET A 237 -1.43 -29.16 0.82
N ARG A 238 -1.00 -29.00 -0.42
CA ARG A 238 -0.01 -29.89 -1.09
C ARG A 238 1.29 -29.97 -0.30
N ASP A 239 1.83 -28.82 0.09
CA ASP A 239 3.12 -28.74 0.80
C ASP A 239 2.99 -29.31 2.21
N PHE A 240 1.92 -28.95 2.91
CA PHE A 240 1.67 -29.37 4.28
C PHE A 240 1.42 -30.88 4.39
N LEU A 241 0.39 -31.40 3.70
CA LEU A 241 0.04 -32.81 3.78
C LEU A 241 1.09 -33.67 3.10
N GLY A 242 1.74 -33.20 2.03
CA GLY A 242 2.83 -33.89 1.37
C GLY A 242 4.06 -34.03 2.26
N GLY A 243 4.45 -32.94 2.94
CA GLY A 243 5.55 -32.95 3.92
C GLY A 243 5.26 -33.85 5.12
N LEU A 244 4.04 -33.73 5.67
CA LEU A 244 3.59 -34.59 6.80
C LEU A 244 3.56 -36.03 6.43
N SER A 245 3.03 -36.45 5.26
CA SER A 245 2.99 -37.82 4.78
C SER A 245 4.38 -38.43 4.71
N LYS A 246 5.35 -37.74 4.11
CA LYS A 246 6.74 -38.20 4.05
C LYS A 246 7.36 -38.38 5.44
N GLY A 247 7.13 -37.39 6.33
CA GLY A 247 7.61 -37.45 7.71
C GLY A 247 7.04 -38.63 8.51
N LEU A 248 5.75 -38.98 8.32
CA LEU A 248 5.10 -40.11 8.95
C LEU A 248 5.69 -41.44 8.47
N MET A 249 5.98 -41.60 7.18
CA MET A 249 6.61 -42.78 6.62
C MET A 249 8.00 -43.03 7.19
N VAL A 250 8.86 -42.00 7.20
CA VAL A 250 10.23 -42.09 7.75
C VAL A 250 10.22 -42.55 9.21
N SER A 251 9.29 -42.02 10.00
CA SER A 251 9.23 -42.32 11.44
C SER A 251 8.63 -43.68 11.79
N SER A 252 7.86 -44.27 10.89
CA SER A 252 7.20 -45.54 11.13
C SER A 252 8.12 -46.73 10.86
N ALA A 253 9.39 -46.52 10.51
CA ALA A 253 10.36 -47.57 10.16
C ALA A 253 9.78 -48.59 9.15
N ALA A 254 8.98 -48.13 8.19
CA ALA A 254 8.37 -48.96 7.16
C ALA A 254 9.03 -48.68 5.79
N PRO A 255 10.34 -48.98 5.60
CA PRO A 255 11.07 -48.65 4.39
C PRO A 255 10.55 -49.39 3.14
N ASP A 256 9.88 -50.48 3.33
CA ASP A 256 9.38 -51.36 2.25
C ASP A 256 7.96 -51.00 1.78
N VAL A 257 7.33 -49.97 2.35
CA VAL A 257 6.00 -49.48 1.95
C VAL A 257 6.09 -48.40 0.93
N ARG A 258 5.50 -48.61 -0.26
CA ARG A 258 5.43 -47.60 -1.32
C ARG A 258 4.38 -46.55 -0.98
N LEU A 259 4.77 -45.27 -0.97
CA LEU A 259 3.86 -44.15 -0.76
C LEU A 259 3.51 -43.49 -2.10
N GLU A 260 2.19 -43.41 -2.39
CA GLU A 260 1.62 -42.66 -3.52
C GLU A 260 0.84 -41.48 -2.96
N THR A 261 1.11 -40.25 -3.47
CA THR A 261 0.42 -39.04 -2.99
C THR A 261 -0.08 -38.20 -4.16
N GLU A 262 -1.31 -37.73 -4.04
CA GLU A 262 -1.95 -36.81 -4.99
C GLU A 262 -2.74 -35.76 -4.22
N PHE A 263 -2.41 -34.50 -4.40
CA PHE A 263 -3.05 -33.40 -3.67
C PHE A 263 -3.54 -32.31 -4.63
N CYS A 264 -4.79 -31.87 -4.45
CA CYS A 264 -5.34 -30.71 -5.14
C CYS A 264 -4.70 -29.42 -4.61
N ASP A 265 -4.78 -28.36 -5.43
CA ASP A 265 -4.31 -27.04 -5.06
C ASP A 265 -5.42 -26.32 -4.28
N ARG A 266 -5.30 -26.35 -2.96
CA ARG A 266 -6.21 -25.69 -2.02
C ARG A 266 -5.41 -25.08 -0.89
N THR A 267 -5.86 -23.92 -0.42
CA THR A 267 -5.36 -23.28 0.79
C THR A 267 -6.23 -23.67 1.98
N LEU A 268 -5.60 -24.03 3.09
CA LEU A 268 -6.24 -24.42 4.34
C LEU A 268 -6.15 -23.27 5.34
N SER A 269 -7.20 -23.09 6.13
CA SER A 269 -7.09 -22.33 7.38
C SER A 269 -6.25 -23.12 8.41
N GLY A 270 -5.68 -22.42 9.40
CA GLY A 270 -4.93 -23.10 10.46
C GLY A 270 -5.72 -24.19 11.19
N GLN A 271 -7.04 -23.98 11.39
CA GLN A 271 -7.91 -25.00 12.01
C GLN A 271 -8.11 -26.24 11.12
N GLU A 272 -8.33 -26.05 9.82
CA GLU A 272 -8.42 -27.16 8.87
C GLU A 272 -7.10 -27.93 8.79
N ALA A 273 -5.98 -27.22 8.74
CA ALA A 273 -4.67 -27.85 8.66
C ALA A 273 -4.35 -28.71 9.91
N VAL A 274 -4.64 -28.21 11.12
CA VAL A 274 -4.53 -29.02 12.35
C VAL A 274 -5.41 -30.26 12.29
N ALA A 275 -6.68 -30.10 11.93
CA ALA A 275 -7.64 -31.18 11.89
C ALA A 275 -7.22 -32.24 10.86
N LEU A 276 -6.91 -31.83 9.63
CA LEU A 276 -6.50 -32.74 8.56
C LEU A 276 -5.15 -33.40 8.84
N GLY A 277 -4.21 -32.68 9.44
CA GLY A 277 -2.93 -33.25 9.86
C GLY A 277 -3.07 -34.36 10.86
N LEU A 278 -3.92 -34.19 11.88
CA LEU A 278 -4.19 -35.22 12.89
C LEU A 278 -4.98 -36.41 12.30
N ILE A 279 -5.98 -36.13 11.47
CA ILE A 279 -6.73 -37.17 10.76
C ILE A 279 -5.80 -38.00 9.87
N LEU A 280 -5.00 -37.32 9.01
CA LEU A 280 -4.05 -37.99 8.12
C LEU A 280 -3.10 -38.89 8.88
N ALA A 281 -2.60 -38.41 9.98
CA ALA A 281 -1.63 -39.14 10.76
C ALA A 281 -2.24 -40.40 11.47
N GLU A 282 -3.48 -40.30 11.98
CA GLU A 282 -4.19 -41.47 12.51
C GLU A 282 -4.51 -42.47 11.39
N LEU A 283 -4.93 -42.01 10.20
CA LEU A 283 -5.23 -42.86 9.07
C LEU A 283 -4.00 -43.62 8.56
N VAL A 284 -2.87 -42.91 8.38
CA VAL A 284 -1.58 -43.50 8.00
C VAL A 284 -1.12 -44.50 9.07
N GLY A 285 -1.21 -44.11 10.36
CA GLY A 285 -0.87 -44.99 11.46
C GLY A 285 -1.71 -46.26 11.48
N ASN A 286 -3.01 -46.19 11.21
CA ASN A 286 -3.91 -47.31 11.14
C ASN A 286 -3.59 -48.23 9.94
N ALA A 287 -3.35 -47.66 8.76
CA ALA A 287 -2.96 -48.43 7.58
C ALA A 287 -1.66 -49.22 7.82
N LEU A 288 -0.66 -48.60 8.43
CA LEU A 288 0.61 -49.28 8.75
C LEU A 288 0.49 -50.32 9.84
N ARG A 289 -0.27 -50.06 10.90
CA ARG A 289 -0.43 -50.99 12.05
C ARG A 289 -1.38 -52.18 11.77
N HIS A 290 -2.44 -51.94 10.99
CA HIS A 290 -3.52 -52.90 10.78
C HIS A 290 -3.57 -53.41 9.35
N GLY A 291 -3.54 -52.51 8.35
CA GLY A 291 -3.66 -52.89 6.94
C GLY A 291 -2.42 -53.59 6.41
N LEU A 292 -1.22 -53.07 6.72
CA LEU A 292 0.05 -53.53 6.15
C LEU A 292 0.91 -54.37 7.11
N LYS A 293 0.36 -54.77 8.25
CA LYS A 293 1.10 -55.53 9.27
C LYS A 293 1.67 -56.84 8.67
N GLY A 294 3.01 -56.99 8.74
CA GLY A 294 3.72 -58.20 8.28
C GLY A 294 3.88 -58.32 6.76
N ARG A 295 3.50 -57.33 5.98
CA ARG A 295 3.71 -57.31 4.52
C ARG A 295 5.02 -56.65 4.16
N ARG A 296 5.77 -57.21 3.20
CA ARG A 296 7.03 -56.64 2.67
C ARG A 296 6.82 -55.76 1.45
N ASP A 297 5.69 -55.90 0.73
CA ASP A 297 5.38 -55.17 -0.51
C ASP A 297 4.12 -54.29 -0.32
N GLY A 298 4.01 -53.61 0.79
CA GLY A 298 2.86 -52.77 1.09
C GLY A 298 2.84 -51.48 0.22
N ALA A 299 1.63 -51.01 -0.08
CA ALA A 299 1.42 -49.72 -0.69
C ALA A 299 0.39 -48.89 0.08
N LEU A 300 0.66 -47.60 0.22
CA LEU A 300 -0.20 -46.60 0.84
C LEU A 300 -0.47 -45.49 -0.17
N ARG A 301 -1.73 -45.18 -0.38
CA ARG A 301 -2.14 -44.07 -1.27
C ARG A 301 -2.88 -43.02 -0.48
N ILE A 302 -2.42 -41.76 -0.61
CA ILE A 302 -3.03 -40.60 0.03
C ILE A 302 -3.47 -39.67 -1.08
N VAL A 303 -4.77 -39.41 -1.17
CA VAL A 303 -5.35 -38.55 -2.22
C VAL A 303 -6.19 -37.48 -1.59
N CYS A 304 -5.98 -36.27 -2.06
CA CYS A 304 -6.88 -35.15 -1.80
C CYS A 304 -7.40 -34.63 -3.12
N GLU A 305 -8.70 -34.70 -3.33
CA GLU A 305 -9.40 -34.35 -4.56
C GLU A 305 -10.66 -33.56 -4.28
N GLU A 306 -11.15 -32.84 -5.26
CA GLU A 306 -12.46 -32.19 -5.19
C GLU A 306 -13.55 -33.24 -5.39
N ALA A 307 -14.47 -33.36 -4.43
CA ALA A 307 -15.61 -34.22 -4.50
C ALA A 307 -16.68 -33.70 -5.46
N LYS A 308 -17.59 -34.57 -5.94
CA LYS A 308 -18.63 -34.20 -6.92
C LYS A 308 -19.59 -33.11 -6.46
N ASP A 309 -19.67 -32.88 -5.16
CA ASP A 309 -20.51 -31.84 -4.53
C ASP A 309 -19.76 -30.52 -4.24
N GLY A 310 -18.53 -30.39 -4.76
CA GLY A 310 -17.68 -29.18 -4.57
C GLY A 310 -16.95 -29.17 -3.23
N ARG A 311 -17.13 -30.18 -2.36
CA ARG A 311 -16.35 -30.36 -1.15
C ARG A 311 -14.98 -30.96 -1.46
N THR A 312 -14.10 -31.01 -0.49
CA THR A 312 -12.78 -31.67 -0.62
C THR A 312 -12.81 -33.05 0.05
N LYS A 313 -12.30 -34.05 -0.63
CA LYS A 313 -12.13 -35.40 -0.10
C LYS A 313 -10.65 -35.68 0.15
N LEU A 314 -10.27 -35.93 1.40
CA LEU A 314 -8.99 -36.51 1.78
C LEU A 314 -9.18 -38.00 2.05
N SER A 315 -8.50 -38.84 1.30
CA SER A 315 -8.56 -40.30 1.49
C SER A 315 -7.19 -40.91 1.72
N VAL A 316 -7.16 -41.95 2.54
CA VAL A 316 -6.00 -42.81 2.78
C VAL A 316 -6.41 -44.26 2.53
N GLY A 317 -5.77 -44.90 1.56
CA GLY A 317 -6.02 -46.29 1.18
C GLY A 317 -4.76 -47.13 1.25
N ASP A 318 -4.89 -48.36 1.68
CA ASP A 318 -3.81 -49.33 1.77
C ASP A 318 -4.00 -50.52 0.80
N SER A 319 -2.97 -51.36 0.66
CA SER A 319 -3.00 -52.61 -0.10
C SER A 319 -3.19 -53.83 0.78
N GLY A 320 -3.76 -53.67 2.00
CA GLY A 320 -3.92 -54.72 2.99
C GLY A 320 -5.08 -55.67 2.71
N ALA A 321 -5.63 -56.24 3.79
CA ALA A 321 -6.75 -57.18 3.69
C ALA A 321 -8.11 -56.48 3.49
N GLY A 322 -8.18 -55.14 3.76
CA GLY A 322 -9.44 -54.42 3.79
C GLY A 322 -10.15 -54.51 5.13
N PHE A 323 -11.35 -53.91 5.21
CA PHE A 323 -12.19 -54.01 6.39
C PHE A 323 -12.98 -55.33 6.38
N GLU A 324 -13.31 -55.82 7.57
CA GLU A 324 -14.29 -56.93 7.74
C GLU A 324 -15.67 -56.45 7.27
N GLU A 325 -16.50 -57.41 6.84
CA GLU A 325 -17.85 -57.06 6.37
C GLU A 325 -18.69 -56.47 7.51
N GLY A 326 -19.28 -55.30 7.23
CA GLY A 326 -20.06 -54.54 8.22
C GLY A 326 -19.22 -53.61 9.12
N PHE A 327 -17.92 -53.41 8.88
CA PHE A 327 -17.11 -52.46 9.65
C PHE A 327 -17.61 -51.05 9.47
N ASP A 328 -17.88 -50.34 10.58
CA ASP A 328 -18.19 -48.92 10.61
C ASP A 328 -17.24 -48.22 11.59
N LEU A 329 -16.43 -47.32 11.06
CA LEU A 329 -15.47 -46.54 11.86
C LEU A 329 -16.15 -45.69 12.94
N ARG A 330 -17.42 -45.31 12.74
CA ARG A 330 -18.19 -44.53 13.70
C ARG A 330 -18.54 -45.35 14.96
N LEU A 331 -18.62 -46.66 14.85
CA LEU A 331 -18.89 -47.59 15.93
C LEU A 331 -17.63 -48.16 16.57
N ALA A 332 -16.49 -47.89 15.99
CA ALA A 332 -15.21 -48.38 16.50
C ALA A 332 -14.82 -47.67 17.83
N GLU A 333 -14.58 -48.45 18.86
CA GLU A 333 -14.26 -47.95 20.22
C GLU A 333 -12.82 -47.46 20.40
N GLY A 334 -11.97 -47.60 19.41
CA GLY A 334 -10.57 -47.22 19.47
C GLY A 334 -10.35 -45.70 19.63
N LEU A 335 -9.27 -45.33 20.33
CA LEU A 335 -8.95 -43.91 20.53
C LEU A 335 -8.66 -43.19 19.19
N GLY A 336 -8.11 -43.89 18.17
CA GLY A 336 -7.87 -43.35 16.82
C GLY A 336 -9.15 -42.99 16.09
N SER A 337 -10.18 -43.85 16.18
CA SER A 337 -11.49 -43.56 15.60
C SER A 337 -12.14 -42.29 16.20
N LYS A 338 -12.00 -42.12 17.53
CA LYS A 338 -12.49 -40.93 18.24
C LYS A 338 -11.76 -39.67 17.81
N VAL A 339 -10.46 -39.72 17.57
CA VAL A 339 -9.68 -38.60 17.05
C VAL A 339 -10.19 -38.22 15.65
N ILE A 340 -10.29 -39.19 14.74
CA ILE A 340 -10.77 -38.94 13.38
C ILE A 340 -12.17 -38.32 13.40
N GLN A 341 -13.10 -38.87 14.18
CA GLN A 341 -14.46 -38.31 14.29
C GLN A 341 -14.49 -36.92 14.88
N THR A 342 -13.73 -36.65 15.96
CA THR A 342 -13.69 -35.35 16.63
C THR A 342 -13.16 -34.25 15.71
N TYR A 343 -12.08 -34.54 14.98
CA TYR A 343 -11.48 -33.57 14.10
C TYR A 343 -12.21 -33.39 12.77
N ALA A 344 -12.84 -34.47 12.26
CA ALA A 344 -13.74 -34.37 11.12
C ALA A 344 -14.95 -33.45 11.46
N ALA A 345 -15.57 -33.64 12.64
CA ALA A 345 -16.67 -32.81 13.09
C ALA A 345 -16.27 -31.32 13.22
N LYS A 346 -15.02 -31.02 13.67
CA LYS A 346 -14.53 -29.63 13.76
C LYS A 346 -14.47 -28.92 12.41
N ILE A 347 -14.19 -29.65 11.33
CA ILE A 347 -14.17 -29.14 9.95
C ILE A 347 -15.48 -29.41 9.20
N LYS A 348 -16.53 -29.81 9.91
CA LYS A 348 -17.85 -30.18 9.34
C LYS A 348 -17.76 -31.27 8.28
N GLY A 349 -16.80 -32.18 8.43
CA GLY A 349 -16.53 -33.24 7.50
C GLY A 349 -17.23 -34.56 7.86
N ASP A 350 -17.57 -35.33 6.83
CA ASP A 350 -18.14 -36.67 6.91
C ASP A 350 -17.04 -37.71 6.77
N VAL A 351 -17.06 -38.73 7.62
CA VAL A 351 -16.13 -39.87 7.52
C VAL A 351 -16.78 -41.03 6.77
N VAL A 352 -16.08 -41.53 5.73
CA VAL A 352 -16.55 -42.61 4.87
C VAL A 352 -15.49 -43.69 4.83
N THR A 353 -15.93 -44.96 4.92
CA THR A 353 -15.07 -46.15 4.78
C THR A 353 -15.41 -46.92 3.50
N GLY A 354 -14.40 -47.51 2.87
CA GLY A 354 -14.57 -48.23 1.63
C GLY A 354 -13.41 -49.17 1.32
N ARG A 355 -13.39 -49.67 0.09
CA ARG A 355 -12.30 -50.47 -0.44
C ARG A 355 -11.31 -49.61 -1.20
N SER A 356 -10.05 -49.71 -0.87
CA SER A 356 -8.98 -49.03 -1.56
C SER A 356 -8.80 -49.49 -3.01
N PRO A 357 -8.48 -48.62 -3.95
CA PRO A 357 -8.05 -49.02 -5.29
C PRO A 357 -6.83 -49.96 -5.29
N LEU A 358 -6.05 -49.95 -4.19
CA LEU A 358 -4.92 -50.85 -3.98
C LEU A 358 -5.35 -52.24 -3.44
N GLY A 359 -6.66 -52.47 -3.23
CA GLY A 359 -7.23 -53.73 -2.81
C GLY A 359 -7.52 -53.86 -1.31
N GLY A 360 -6.98 -53.02 -0.47
CA GLY A 360 -7.16 -52.98 0.98
C GLY A 360 -8.28 -52.05 1.47
N ALA A 361 -8.09 -51.46 2.63
CA ALA A 361 -9.02 -50.51 3.24
C ALA A 361 -8.81 -49.12 2.75
N GLU A 362 -9.89 -48.31 2.61
CA GLU A 362 -9.86 -46.87 2.39
C GLU A 362 -10.70 -46.15 3.46
N VAL A 363 -10.16 -45.13 4.04
CA VAL A 363 -10.92 -44.18 4.86
C VAL A 363 -10.78 -42.79 4.25
N ALA A 364 -11.91 -42.11 4.10
CA ALA A 364 -11.94 -40.74 3.56
C ALA A 364 -12.68 -39.77 4.50
N VAL A 365 -12.28 -38.52 4.49
CA VAL A 365 -12.98 -37.40 5.11
C VAL A 365 -13.35 -36.43 4.01
N ILE A 366 -14.65 -36.10 3.91
CA ILE A 366 -15.22 -35.17 2.94
C ILE A 366 -15.64 -33.91 3.68
N PHE A 367 -15.05 -32.73 3.39
CA PHE A 367 -15.22 -31.52 4.16
C PHE A 367 -15.30 -30.26 3.27
#